data_ca0e1cf62eea21f2ab42a1b2f53bad60
#
_entry.id   ca0e1cf62eea21f2ab42a1b2f53bad60
#
_cell.length_a   1.000
_cell.length_b   1.000
_cell.length_c   1.000
_cell.angle_alpha   90.00
_cell.angle_beta   90.00
_cell.angle_gamma   90.00
#
_symmetry.space_group_name_H-M   'P 1'
#
loop_
_entity.id
_entity.type
_entity.pdbx_description
1 polymer ?
#
loop_
_entity_poly.entity_id
_entity_poly.type
_entity_poly.pdbx_seq_one_letter_code
_entity_poly.pdbx_strand_id
1 'polypeptide(L)'
;VIAYDCRKNSDTLAKIVADIFSANGIQVFLFSSLRPTPELSFAVKKLNCSCGIVLTASHNPPKYNGFKVYWSDGGQIVPPIDKKLINQIEKVNFKEINFKGNKSLIKIIDSEIDEAFIELCLKNGLNKNVHNRDSKIVFTALHGTSSVIMPKLLRRAGYDNVEFEKSQMFPDGNFSTVKSPNPEEIESM
;
A
#
# COMPACT_ATOMS: atom_id res chain seq x y z
N VAL A 1 5.28 2.85 -9.69
CA VAL A 1 4.29 1.87 -9.20
C VAL A 1 3.22 2.57 -8.35
N ILE A 2 1.98 2.07 -8.40
CA ILE A 2 0.83 2.67 -7.68
C ILE A 2 0.16 1.60 -6.84
N ALA A 3 -0.07 1.92 -5.56
CA ALA A 3 -0.85 1.14 -4.62
C ALA A 3 -1.94 2.00 -3.97
N TYR A 4 -2.86 1.37 -3.28
CA TYR A 4 -3.95 2.04 -2.60
C TYR A 4 -4.44 1.21 -1.41
N ASP A 5 -5.13 1.86 -0.47
CA ASP A 5 -5.73 1.22 0.70
C ASP A 5 -7.25 0.99 0.52
N CYS A 6 -7.92 0.61 1.60
CA CYS A 6 -9.37 0.34 1.61
C CYS A 6 -10.24 1.60 1.64
N ARG A 7 -9.69 2.80 1.75
CA ARG A 7 -10.45 4.04 1.91
C ARG A 7 -11.34 4.32 0.71
N LYS A 8 -12.42 5.04 0.95
CA LYS A 8 -13.35 5.47 -0.12
C LYS A 8 -12.58 6.16 -1.23
N ASN A 9 -12.86 5.75 -2.46
CA ASN A 9 -12.26 6.27 -3.70
C ASN A 9 -10.76 5.98 -3.88
N SER A 10 -10.07 5.28 -2.97
CA SER A 10 -8.64 5.00 -3.14
C SER A 10 -8.35 4.24 -4.43
N ASP A 11 -9.16 3.23 -4.76
CA ASP A 11 -9.05 2.45 -6.01
C ASP A 11 -9.34 3.31 -7.26
N THR A 12 -10.36 4.15 -7.19
CA THR A 12 -10.74 5.06 -8.29
C THR A 12 -9.64 6.09 -8.53
N LEU A 13 -9.13 6.70 -7.47
CA LEU A 13 -8.04 7.66 -7.54
C LEU A 13 -6.76 7.01 -8.08
N ALA A 14 -6.44 5.78 -7.66
CA ALA A 14 -5.28 5.04 -8.18
C ALA A 14 -5.37 4.81 -9.69
N LYS A 15 -6.55 4.46 -10.21
CA LYS A 15 -6.81 4.30 -11.64
C LYS A 15 -6.67 5.62 -12.40
N ILE A 16 -7.21 6.72 -11.84
CA ILE A 16 -7.05 8.07 -12.44
C ILE A 16 -5.57 8.46 -12.51
N VAL A 17 -4.82 8.21 -11.46
CA VAL A 17 -3.37 8.49 -11.45
C VAL A 17 -2.64 7.65 -12.50
N ALA A 18 -3.00 6.35 -12.63
CA ALA A 18 -2.44 5.49 -13.66
C ALA A 18 -2.77 5.97 -15.07
N ASP A 19 -4.01 6.42 -15.31
CA ASP A 19 -4.44 6.95 -16.60
C ASP A 19 -3.67 8.24 -16.94
N ILE A 20 -3.53 9.16 -16.01
CA ILE A 20 -2.80 10.42 -16.24
C ILE A 20 -1.33 10.15 -16.55
N PHE A 21 -0.64 9.32 -15.78
CA PHE A 21 0.76 9.03 -16.04
C PHE A 21 0.97 8.30 -17.38
N SER A 22 0.15 7.31 -17.66
CA SER A 22 0.25 6.58 -18.93
C SER A 22 -0.09 7.45 -20.14
N ALA A 23 -1.05 8.37 -20.01
CA ALA A 23 -1.41 9.35 -21.03
C ALA A 23 -0.23 10.28 -21.39
N ASN A 24 0.67 10.51 -20.44
CA ASN A 24 1.85 11.35 -20.60
C ASN A 24 3.16 10.52 -20.84
N GLY A 25 3.01 9.27 -21.31
CA GLY A 25 4.12 8.43 -21.77
C GLY A 25 4.87 7.70 -20.66
N ILE A 26 4.34 7.66 -19.42
CA ILE A 26 4.99 7.02 -18.29
C ILE A 26 4.47 5.59 -18.15
N GLN A 27 5.38 4.61 -18.08
CA GLN A 27 5.05 3.22 -17.74
C GLN A 27 4.56 3.13 -16.30
N VAL A 28 3.41 2.50 -16.12
CA VAL A 28 2.78 2.35 -14.81
C VAL A 28 2.63 0.87 -14.45
N PHE A 29 3.00 0.53 -13.22
CA PHE A 29 2.64 -0.73 -12.56
C PHE A 29 1.57 -0.42 -11.53
N LEU A 30 0.36 -0.95 -11.70
CA LEU A 30 -0.77 -0.73 -10.81
C LEU A 30 -1.12 -2.04 -10.10
N PHE A 31 -1.16 -2.04 -8.78
CA PHE A 31 -1.66 -3.20 -8.03
C PHE A 31 -3.13 -3.47 -8.36
N SER A 32 -3.46 -4.75 -8.57
CA SER A 32 -4.81 -5.21 -8.92
C SER A 32 -5.83 -4.95 -7.81
N SER A 33 -5.37 -4.95 -6.56
CA SER A 33 -6.17 -4.66 -5.38
C SER A 33 -5.32 -3.95 -4.33
N LEU A 34 -5.93 -3.58 -3.20
CA LEU A 34 -5.25 -2.86 -2.13
C LEU A 34 -3.98 -3.59 -1.66
N ARG A 35 -2.93 -2.85 -1.37
CA ARG A 35 -1.66 -3.37 -0.81
C ARG A 35 -1.10 -2.41 0.23
N PRO A 36 -0.38 -2.94 1.24
CA PRO A 36 0.21 -2.12 2.28
C PRO A 36 1.38 -1.28 1.76
N THR A 37 1.56 -0.12 2.39
CA THR A 37 2.65 0.81 2.05
C THR A 37 4.05 0.18 2.01
N PRO A 38 4.45 -0.73 2.93
CA PRO A 38 5.74 -1.41 2.85
C PRO A 38 5.91 -2.25 1.58
N GLU A 39 4.84 -2.82 1.06
CA GLU A 39 4.89 -3.58 -0.18
C GLU A 39 5.03 -2.67 -1.41
N LEU A 40 4.42 -1.47 -1.39
CA LEU A 40 4.70 -0.45 -2.40
C LEU A 40 6.18 -0.09 -2.42
N SER A 41 6.77 0.21 -1.25
CA SER A 41 8.19 0.52 -1.12
C SER A 41 9.08 -0.60 -1.69
N PHE A 42 8.76 -1.84 -1.38
CA PHE A 42 9.42 -3.02 -1.96
C PHE A 42 9.27 -3.07 -3.48
N ALA A 43 8.05 -2.88 -4.00
CA ALA A 43 7.74 -2.95 -5.43
C ALA A 43 8.48 -1.87 -6.23
N VAL A 44 8.66 -0.66 -5.69
CA VAL A 44 9.48 0.41 -6.30
C VAL A 44 10.88 -0.12 -6.61
N LYS A 45 11.52 -0.75 -5.64
CA LYS A 45 12.87 -1.30 -5.81
C LYS A 45 12.89 -2.55 -6.67
N LYS A 46 11.95 -3.47 -6.45
CA LYS A 46 11.87 -4.76 -7.17
C LYS A 46 11.65 -4.58 -8.66
N LEU A 47 10.84 -3.60 -9.05
CA LEU A 47 10.49 -3.29 -10.44
C LEU A 47 11.36 -2.19 -11.04
N ASN A 48 12.35 -1.69 -10.29
CA ASN A 48 13.26 -0.64 -10.73
C ASN A 48 12.52 0.65 -11.15
N CYS A 49 11.47 1.01 -10.40
CA CYS A 49 10.66 2.18 -10.71
C CYS A 49 11.33 3.48 -10.26
N SER A 50 11.11 4.56 -11.00
CA SER A 50 11.57 5.90 -10.64
C SER A 50 10.88 6.44 -9.39
N CYS A 51 9.60 6.07 -9.18
CA CYS A 51 8.83 6.46 -8.01
C CYS A 51 7.69 5.49 -7.73
N GLY A 52 7.13 5.60 -6.52
CA GLY A 52 5.91 4.94 -6.10
C GLY A 52 4.89 5.94 -5.57
N ILE A 53 3.62 5.60 -5.70
CA ILE A 53 2.51 6.40 -5.18
C ILE A 53 1.58 5.48 -4.42
N VAL A 54 1.17 5.90 -3.22
CA VAL A 54 0.11 5.21 -2.48
C VAL A 54 -1.01 6.16 -2.10
N LEU A 55 -2.23 5.77 -2.47
CA LEU A 55 -3.47 6.48 -2.11
C LEU A 55 -3.90 5.99 -0.74
N THR A 56 -3.64 6.78 0.30
CA THR A 56 -3.91 6.45 1.69
C THR A 56 -3.85 7.69 2.58
N ALA A 57 -4.67 7.72 3.61
CA ALA A 57 -4.53 8.68 4.71
C ALA A 57 -4.10 7.99 6.02
N SER A 58 -3.40 6.83 5.92
CA SER A 58 -2.92 6.07 7.09
C SER A 58 -4.07 5.67 8.03
N HIS A 59 -4.01 6.07 9.29
CA HIS A 59 -5.02 5.84 10.33
C HIS A 59 -5.92 7.06 10.60
N ASN A 60 -5.91 8.07 9.75
CA ASN A 60 -6.81 9.22 9.88
C ASN A 60 -8.29 8.80 9.76
N PRO A 61 -9.24 9.60 10.29
CA PRO A 61 -10.67 9.32 10.17
C PRO A 61 -11.12 8.98 8.75
N PRO A 62 -12.20 8.20 8.56
CA PRO A 62 -12.63 7.65 7.26
C PRO A 62 -12.87 8.68 6.15
N LYS A 63 -13.21 9.92 6.53
CA LYS A 63 -13.46 11.03 5.58
C LYS A 63 -12.22 11.54 4.85
N TYR A 64 -11.03 11.20 5.36
CA TYR A 64 -9.76 11.62 4.75
C TYR A 64 -9.23 10.56 3.77
N ASN A 65 -8.60 11.05 2.71
CA ASN A 65 -7.70 10.28 1.85
C ASN A 65 -6.43 11.09 1.62
N GLY A 66 -5.42 10.51 1.00
CA GLY A 66 -4.14 11.18 0.80
C GLY A 66 -3.34 10.60 -0.37
N PHE A 67 -2.30 11.31 -0.72
CA PHE A 67 -1.41 11.00 -1.80
C PHE A 67 0.03 11.07 -1.27
N LYS A 68 0.68 9.90 -1.13
CA LYS A 68 2.07 9.80 -0.67
C LYS A 68 2.97 9.39 -1.82
N VAL A 69 4.11 10.03 -1.94
CA VAL A 69 5.11 9.74 -2.97
C VAL A 69 6.34 9.10 -2.35
N TYR A 70 6.83 8.05 -3.00
CA TYR A 70 8.04 7.32 -2.69
C TYR A 70 9.04 7.49 -3.82
N TRP A 71 10.32 7.62 -3.48
CA TRP A 71 11.37 7.76 -4.49
C TRP A 71 11.92 6.41 -4.93
N SER A 72 12.87 6.41 -5.87
CA SER A 72 13.48 5.20 -6.44
C SER A 72 14.21 4.30 -5.43
N ASP A 73 14.60 4.85 -4.28
CA ASP A 73 15.19 4.10 -3.17
C ASP A 73 14.15 3.35 -2.32
N GLY A 74 12.86 3.55 -2.59
CA GLY A 74 11.73 3.00 -1.83
C GLY A 74 11.39 3.81 -0.57
N GLY A 75 12.04 4.93 -0.32
CA GLY A 75 11.74 5.85 0.79
C GLY A 75 10.64 6.84 0.43
N GLN A 76 9.80 7.21 1.40
CA GLN A 76 8.88 8.33 1.23
C GLN A 76 9.68 9.62 1.06
N ILE A 77 9.29 10.48 0.11
CA ILE A 77 9.98 11.76 -0.10
C ILE A 77 9.85 12.66 1.13
N VAL A 78 10.96 13.29 1.46
CA VAL A 78 11.08 14.21 2.59
C VAL A 78 11.85 15.46 2.15
N PRO A 79 11.87 16.54 2.96
CA PRO A 79 12.68 17.72 2.65
C PRO A 79 14.15 17.35 2.36
N PRO A 80 14.79 17.98 1.36
CA PRO A 80 14.27 19.07 0.52
C PRO A 80 13.61 18.62 -0.79
N ILE A 81 13.46 17.32 -1.04
CA ILE A 81 12.96 16.77 -2.31
C ILE A 81 11.49 17.11 -2.52
N ASP A 82 10.69 17.00 -1.47
CA ASP A 82 9.26 17.36 -1.48
C ASP A 82 9.03 18.79 -1.99
N LYS A 83 9.78 19.76 -1.47
CA LYS A 83 9.70 21.16 -1.90
C LYS A 83 10.10 21.34 -3.36
N LYS A 84 11.15 20.63 -3.81
CA LYS A 84 11.57 20.68 -5.21
C LYS A 84 10.48 20.12 -6.13
N LEU A 85 9.83 19.04 -5.73
CA LEU A 85 8.73 18.42 -6.48
C LEU A 85 7.54 19.38 -6.57
N ILE A 86 7.09 19.96 -5.46
CA ILE A 86 5.99 20.93 -5.43
C ILE A 86 6.28 22.10 -6.37
N ASN A 87 7.48 22.69 -6.29
CA ASN A 87 7.89 23.77 -7.17
C ASN A 87 7.88 23.42 -8.66
N GLN A 88 8.05 22.14 -9.02
CA GLN A 88 7.90 21.69 -10.41
C GLN A 88 6.42 21.49 -10.78
N ILE A 89 5.63 20.94 -9.89
CA ILE A 89 4.18 20.75 -10.10
C ILE A 89 3.50 22.09 -10.35
N GLU A 90 3.84 23.14 -9.59
CA GLU A 90 3.29 24.49 -9.75
C GLU A 90 3.60 25.13 -11.11
N LYS A 91 4.64 24.66 -11.81
CA LYS A 91 4.99 25.14 -13.16
C LYS A 91 4.24 24.40 -14.27
N VAL A 92 3.59 23.28 -13.94
CA VAL A 92 2.89 22.48 -14.95
C VAL A 92 1.63 23.22 -15.38
N ASN A 93 1.52 23.47 -16.69
CA ASN A 93 0.30 24.04 -17.26
C ASN A 93 -0.75 22.94 -17.38
N PHE A 94 -1.85 23.08 -16.64
CA PHE A 94 -2.95 22.11 -16.63
C PHE A 94 -3.49 21.78 -18.04
N LYS A 95 -3.47 22.76 -18.96
CA LYS A 95 -3.93 22.57 -20.36
C LYS A 95 -3.02 21.63 -21.18
N GLU A 96 -1.80 21.41 -20.72
CA GLU A 96 -0.83 20.52 -21.40
C GLU A 96 -0.91 19.08 -20.91
N ILE A 97 -1.67 18.81 -19.84
CA ILE A 97 -1.83 17.48 -19.27
C ILE A 97 -2.79 16.67 -20.15
N ASN A 98 -2.33 15.52 -20.61
CA ASN A 98 -3.18 14.55 -21.29
C ASN A 98 -3.87 13.66 -20.22
N PHE A 99 -5.19 13.54 -20.32
CA PHE A 99 -6.02 12.74 -19.38
C PHE A 99 -6.49 11.41 -19.98
N LYS A 100 -6.29 11.18 -21.29
CA LYS A 100 -6.71 9.96 -21.96
C LYS A 100 -5.69 8.85 -21.75
N GLY A 101 -5.94 7.99 -20.77
CA GLY A 101 -5.04 6.90 -20.39
C GLY A 101 -4.62 6.00 -21.55
N ASN A 102 -3.35 5.60 -21.55
CA ASN A 102 -2.78 4.65 -22.50
C ASN A 102 -2.66 3.27 -21.83
N LYS A 103 -3.61 2.38 -22.11
CA LYS A 103 -3.67 1.04 -21.50
C LYS A 103 -2.43 0.18 -21.79
N SER A 104 -1.73 0.42 -22.90
CA SER A 104 -0.51 -0.33 -23.23
C SER A 104 0.66 -0.02 -22.30
N LEU A 105 0.62 1.13 -21.62
CA LEU A 105 1.59 1.55 -20.61
C LEU A 105 1.16 1.24 -19.16
N ILE A 106 0.00 0.63 -18.95
CA ILE A 106 -0.46 0.23 -17.62
C ILE A 106 -0.35 -1.30 -17.50
N LYS A 107 0.56 -1.76 -16.67
CA LYS A 107 0.70 -3.16 -16.31
C LYS A 107 0.09 -3.40 -14.93
N ILE A 108 -0.89 -4.30 -14.86
CA ILE A 108 -1.42 -4.77 -13.58
C ILE A 108 -0.42 -5.75 -12.97
N ILE A 109 -0.15 -5.57 -11.67
CA ILE A 109 0.71 -6.43 -10.85
C ILE A 109 -0.10 -6.99 -9.69
N ASP A 110 0.25 -8.18 -9.25
CA ASP A 110 -0.51 -8.94 -8.26
C ASP A 110 0.41 -9.91 -7.49
N SER A 111 -0.04 -11.14 -7.32
CA SER A 111 0.54 -12.19 -6.48
C SER A 111 2.03 -12.43 -6.69
N GLU A 112 2.58 -12.17 -7.86
CA GLU A 112 4.02 -12.27 -8.09
C GLU A 112 4.86 -11.31 -7.22
N ILE A 113 4.30 -10.13 -6.94
CA ILE A 113 4.93 -9.14 -6.06
C ILE A 113 4.69 -9.52 -4.60
N ASP A 114 3.45 -9.95 -4.27
CA ASP A 114 3.11 -10.45 -2.92
C ASP A 114 4.07 -11.54 -2.48
N GLU A 115 4.27 -12.57 -3.32
CA GLU A 115 5.15 -13.70 -3.00
C GLU A 115 6.60 -13.26 -2.80
N ALA A 116 7.12 -12.41 -3.69
CA ALA A 116 8.48 -11.90 -3.56
C ALA A 116 8.65 -11.03 -2.30
N PHE A 117 7.64 -10.26 -1.92
CA PHE A 117 7.64 -9.47 -0.70
C PHE A 117 7.62 -10.36 0.55
N ILE A 118 6.74 -11.36 0.58
CA ILE A 118 6.68 -12.33 1.68
C ILE A 118 8.02 -13.07 1.84
N GLU A 119 8.64 -13.52 0.75
CA GLU A 119 9.95 -14.18 0.79
C GLU A 119 11.04 -13.27 1.37
N LEU A 120 11.04 -11.99 1.00
CA LEU A 120 11.96 -11.01 1.57
C LEU A 120 11.74 -10.86 3.08
N CYS A 121 10.49 -10.75 3.52
CA CYS A 121 10.13 -10.65 4.94
C CYS A 121 10.62 -11.89 5.72
N LEU A 122 10.39 -13.09 5.20
CA LEU A 122 10.83 -14.35 5.83
C LEU A 122 12.36 -14.46 5.88
N LYS A 123 13.05 -14.04 4.82
CA LYS A 123 14.52 -14.05 4.75
C LYS A 123 15.15 -13.10 5.77
N ASN A 124 14.54 -11.95 5.97
CA ASN A 124 15.04 -10.90 6.87
C ASN A 124 14.49 -11.00 8.29
N GLY A 125 13.65 -11.99 8.57
CA GLY A 125 13.17 -12.26 9.93
C GLY A 125 14.33 -12.47 10.88
N LEU A 126 14.38 -11.70 11.96
CA LEU A 126 15.51 -11.63 12.90
C LEU A 126 15.76 -12.95 13.65
N ASN A 127 14.72 -13.77 13.83
CA ASN A 127 14.80 -14.99 14.63
C ASN A 127 14.37 -16.22 13.82
N LYS A 128 15.32 -16.81 13.09
CA LYS A 128 15.10 -18.10 12.42
C LYS A 128 14.86 -19.27 13.37
N ASN A 129 15.23 -19.10 14.65
CA ASN A 129 15.12 -20.12 15.71
C ASN A 129 14.14 -19.71 16.82
N VAL A 130 13.00 -19.12 16.46
CA VAL A 130 11.98 -18.77 17.47
C VAL A 130 11.37 -20.05 18.04
N HIS A 131 11.61 -20.28 19.33
CA HIS A 131 11.12 -21.45 20.06
C HIS A 131 9.61 -21.37 20.43
N ASN A 132 8.92 -20.28 20.13
CA ASN A 132 7.52 -20.05 20.55
C ASN A 132 6.55 -19.88 19.35
N ARG A 133 6.69 -20.74 18.33
CA ARG A 133 5.72 -20.74 17.20
C ARG A 133 4.33 -21.20 17.62
N ASP A 134 4.23 -21.88 18.76
CA ASP A 134 2.96 -22.33 19.34
C ASP A 134 2.20 -21.23 20.11
N SER A 135 2.79 -20.04 20.22
CA SER A 135 2.12 -18.92 20.87
C SER A 135 0.78 -18.61 20.22
N LYS A 136 -0.26 -18.48 21.04
CA LYS A 136 -1.57 -18.02 20.56
C LYS A 136 -1.47 -16.55 20.16
N ILE A 137 -1.79 -16.27 18.89
CA ILE A 137 -1.79 -14.93 18.32
C ILE A 137 -3.22 -14.58 17.94
N VAL A 138 -3.71 -13.43 18.38
CA VAL A 138 -4.93 -12.82 17.82
C VAL A 138 -4.51 -11.69 16.90
N PHE A 139 -4.99 -11.73 15.67
CA PHE A 139 -4.65 -10.76 14.64
C PHE A 139 -5.90 -10.05 14.13
N THR A 140 -5.83 -8.73 14.05
CA THR A 140 -6.81 -7.92 13.33
C THR A 140 -6.13 -7.06 12.28
N ALA A 141 -6.79 -6.93 11.13
CA ALA A 141 -6.39 -5.98 10.09
C ALA A 141 -7.00 -4.59 10.28
N LEU A 142 -7.91 -4.40 11.24
CA LEU A 142 -8.71 -3.18 11.39
C LEU A 142 -9.27 -2.68 10.05
N HIS A 143 -9.83 -3.60 9.26
CA HIS A 143 -10.32 -3.35 7.90
C HIS A 143 -9.27 -2.88 6.88
N GLY A 144 -7.98 -2.89 7.24
CA GLY A 144 -6.90 -2.33 6.43
C GLY A 144 -6.22 -3.33 5.50
N THR A 145 -5.13 -2.86 4.90
CA THR A 145 -4.37 -3.55 3.85
C THR A 145 -3.60 -4.79 4.33
N SER A 146 -3.34 -4.90 5.63
CA SER A 146 -2.64 -6.05 6.22
C SER A 146 -3.44 -7.36 6.09
N SER A 147 -4.76 -7.29 5.84
CA SER A 147 -5.62 -8.44 5.59
C SER A 147 -5.17 -9.31 4.41
N VAL A 148 -4.48 -8.74 3.43
CA VAL A 148 -4.04 -9.46 2.21
C VAL A 148 -2.76 -10.27 2.47
N ILE A 149 -1.76 -9.66 3.09
CA ILE A 149 -0.41 -10.23 3.21
C ILE A 149 -0.19 -10.99 4.52
N MET A 150 -0.68 -10.46 5.64
CA MET A 150 -0.36 -11.01 6.97
C MET A 150 -0.81 -12.46 7.18
N PRO A 151 -1.99 -12.91 6.72
CA PRO A 151 -2.39 -14.31 6.88
C PRO A 151 -1.43 -15.29 6.17
N LYS A 152 -0.96 -14.92 4.98
CA LYS A 152 0.01 -15.73 4.22
C LYS A 152 1.39 -15.71 4.90
N LEU A 153 1.82 -14.51 5.31
CA LEU A 153 3.13 -14.33 5.95
C LEU A 153 3.24 -15.09 7.26
N LEU A 154 2.24 -14.98 8.16
CA LEU A 154 2.23 -15.67 9.44
C LEU A 154 2.26 -17.20 9.26
N ARG A 155 1.45 -17.74 8.37
CA ARG A 155 1.45 -19.18 8.05
C ARG A 155 2.81 -19.63 7.53
N ARG A 156 3.38 -18.92 6.56
CA ARG A 156 4.70 -19.26 5.99
C ARG A 156 5.85 -19.08 6.98
N ALA A 157 5.69 -18.21 7.97
CA ALA A 157 6.62 -18.04 9.08
C ALA A 157 6.51 -19.18 10.12
N GLY A 158 5.52 -20.08 9.97
CA GLY A 158 5.29 -21.22 10.85
C GLY A 158 4.49 -20.89 12.11
N TYR A 159 3.69 -19.83 12.09
CA TYR A 159 2.74 -19.53 13.15
C TYR A 159 1.37 -20.12 12.79
N ASP A 160 1.07 -21.30 13.34
CA ASP A 160 -0.18 -22.02 13.04
C ASP A 160 -1.33 -21.71 14.01
N ASN A 161 -0.98 -21.20 15.22
CA ASN A 161 -1.96 -20.86 16.25
C ASN A 161 -2.37 -19.37 16.17
N VAL A 162 -2.90 -18.97 15.02
CA VAL A 162 -3.35 -17.60 14.77
C VAL A 162 -4.86 -17.54 14.62
N GLU A 163 -5.49 -16.78 15.48
CA GLU A 163 -6.92 -16.45 15.41
C GLU A 163 -7.10 -15.08 14.75
N PHE A 164 -7.86 -15.04 13.66
CA PHE A 164 -8.15 -13.80 12.93
C PHE A 164 -9.49 -13.23 13.39
N GLU A 165 -9.51 -11.94 13.78
CA GLU A 165 -10.76 -11.24 14.06
C GLU A 165 -11.57 -11.06 12.76
N LYS A 166 -12.51 -11.98 12.54
CA LYS A 166 -13.20 -12.14 11.25
C LYS A 166 -13.95 -10.90 10.80
N SER A 167 -14.54 -10.15 11.75
CA SER A 167 -15.33 -8.97 11.44
C SER A 167 -14.47 -7.82 10.88
N GLN A 168 -13.16 -7.84 11.15
CA GLN A 168 -12.21 -6.79 10.80
C GLN A 168 -11.20 -7.19 9.71
N MET A 169 -11.30 -8.42 9.18
CA MET A 169 -10.42 -8.88 8.11
C MET A 169 -10.86 -8.41 6.72
N PHE A 170 -12.10 -7.97 6.57
CA PHE A 170 -12.57 -7.43 5.29
C PHE A 170 -12.22 -5.95 5.16
N PRO A 171 -11.64 -5.53 4.01
CA PRO A 171 -11.39 -4.13 3.73
C PRO A 171 -12.68 -3.30 3.77
N ASP A 172 -12.72 -2.30 4.61
CA ASP A 172 -13.88 -1.41 4.74
C ASP A 172 -13.44 0.05 4.96
N GLY A 173 -13.70 0.90 3.98
CA GLY A 173 -13.36 2.32 4.03
C GLY A 173 -14.16 3.14 5.05
N ASN A 174 -15.22 2.57 5.63
CA ASN A 174 -15.94 3.20 6.75
C ASN A 174 -15.35 2.80 8.10
N PHE A 175 -14.56 1.73 8.18
CA PHE A 175 -14.05 1.16 9.43
C PHE A 175 -15.18 0.85 10.43
N SER A 176 -16.23 0.17 9.96
CA SER A 176 -17.56 0.11 10.59
C SER A 176 -17.60 -0.56 11.97
N THR A 177 -16.58 -1.34 12.33
CA THR A 177 -16.53 -2.04 13.63
C THR A 177 -15.75 -1.29 14.70
N VAL A 178 -15.13 -0.17 14.37
CA VAL A 178 -14.31 0.63 15.27
C VAL A 178 -14.72 2.10 15.23
N LYS A 179 -14.54 2.81 16.32
CA LYS A 179 -14.83 4.27 16.37
C LYS A 179 -13.79 5.09 15.59
N SER A 180 -12.56 4.62 15.61
CA SER A 180 -11.43 5.23 14.90
C SER A 180 -10.56 4.13 14.30
N PRO A 181 -10.00 4.31 13.09
CA PRO A 181 -9.05 3.36 12.52
C PRO A 181 -7.64 3.46 13.13
N ASN A 182 -7.44 4.30 14.14
CA ASN A 182 -6.15 4.48 14.79
C ASN A 182 -5.96 3.42 15.91
N PRO A 183 -5.03 2.45 15.76
CA PRO A 183 -4.79 1.42 16.77
C PRO A 183 -4.18 1.95 18.08
N GLU A 184 -3.73 3.20 18.13
CA GLU A 184 -3.25 3.84 19.36
C GLU A 184 -4.39 4.31 20.26
N GLU A 185 -5.61 4.36 19.75
CA GLU A 185 -6.78 4.72 20.52
C GLU A 185 -7.35 3.48 21.22
N ILE A 186 -7.53 3.54 22.55
CA ILE A 186 -8.02 2.42 23.37
C ILE A 186 -9.36 1.86 22.85
N GLU A 187 -10.23 2.73 22.31
CA GLU A 187 -11.55 2.35 21.81
C GLU A 187 -11.50 1.64 20.43
N SER A 188 -10.31 1.53 19.83
CA SER A 188 -10.10 0.91 18.51
C SER A 188 -9.63 -0.54 18.61
N MET A 189 -9.17 -0.95 19.78
CA MET A 189 -8.70 -2.30 20.11
C MET A 189 -9.59 -2.88 21.23
#